data_7836ef21601be6af9589d5d732145c8b
#
_entry.id   7836ef21601be6af9589d5d732145c8b
#
_cell.length_a   1.000
_cell.length_b   1.000
_cell.length_c   1.000
_cell.angle_alpha   90.00
_cell.angle_beta   90.00
_cell.angle_gamma   90.00
#
_symmetry.space_group_name_H-M   'P 1'
#
loop_
_entity.id
_entity.type
_entity.pdbx_description
1 polymer ?
#
loop_
_entity_poly.entity_id
_entity_poly.type
_entity_poly.pdbx_seq_one_letter_code
_entity_poly.pdbx_strand_id
1 'polypeptide(L)'
;MQKTIKIKQIDAFTSKPFTGNPAGVVTEAASLSDDQMLAIANEMNLSETAFVLPSDKADFRIRWFTTEREVLFCGHATVAAVHALAEEAKFGMDKDGEYSFTIEALVGLLPVKVKKFNEKISAKIPKENLKEGSGVLARFRY
;
A
#
# COMPACT_ATOMS: atom_id res chain seq x y z
N MET A 1 -16.30 -23.99 1.21
CA MET A 1 -16.02 -23.01 0.16
C MET A 1 -14.63 -22.42 0.38
N GLN A 2 -13.78 -22.51 -0.62
CA GLN A 2 -12.45 -21.89 -0.52
C GLN A 2 -12.56 -20.38 -0.74
N LYS A 3 -11.81 -19.65 0.06
CA LYS A 3 -11.70 -18.20 -0.06
C LYS A 3 -10.39 -17.86 -0.78
N THR A 4 -10.50 -17.11 -1.84
CA THR A 4 -9.33 -16.67 -2.61
C THR A 4 -9.03 -15.21 -2.29
N ILE A 5 -7.77 -14.93 -2.00
CA ILE A 5 -7.28 -13.58 -1.72
C ILE A 5 -6.24 -13.24 -2.79
N LYS A 6 -6.40 -12.09 -3.43
CA LYS A 6 -5.44 -11.58 -4.40
C LYS A 6 -4.35 -10.81 -3.66
N ILE A 7 -3.11 -11.17 -3.92
CA ILE A 7 -1.94 -10.51 -3.34
C ILE A 7 -1.02 -10.07 -4.48
N LYS A 8 -0.50 -8.87 -4.39
CA LYS A 8 0.52 -8.35 -5.29
C LYS A 8 1.82 -8.18 -4.54
N GLN A 9 2.94 -8.40 -5.22
CA GLN A 9 4.26 -7.97 -4.74
C GLN A 9 4.69 -6.79 -5.58
N ILE A 10 5.03 -5.69 -4.92
CA ILE A 10 5.38 -4.44 -5.59
C ILE A 10 6.69 -3.93 -5.01
N ASP A 11 7.61 -3.57 -5.91
CA ASP A 11 8.87 -2.93 -5.53
C ASP A 11 8.69 -1.43 -5.45
N ALA A 12 8.91 -0.87 -4.27
CA ALA A 12 8.89 0.57 -4.05
C ALA A 12 10.28 1.18 -4.29
N PHE A 13 10.31 2.48 -4.59
CA PHE A 13 11.52 3.28 -4.73
C PHE A 13 12.43 2.82 -5.88
N THR A 14 11.84 2.32 -6.96
CA THR A 14 12.61 1.86 -8.11
C THR A 14 11.87 2.09 -9.41
N SER A 15 12.61 2.15 -10.48
CA SER A 15 12.09 2.17 -11.86
C SER A 15 12.50 0.92 -12.65
N LYS A 16 13.16 -0.03 -12.00
CA LYS A 16 13.67 -1.26 -12.64
C LYS A 16 13.10 -2.49 -11.96
N PRO A 17 12.72 -3.54 -12.71
CA PRO A 17 12.32 -4.83 -12.13
C PRO A 17 13.43 -5.44 -11.27
N PHE A 18 13.05 -6.17 -10.24
CA PHE A 18 13.94 -6.91 -9.33
C PHE A 18 14.91 -6.02 -8.54
N THR A 19 14.56 -4.75 -8.36
CA THR A 19 15.30 -3.79 -7.54
C THR A 19 14.33 -3.06 -6.63
N GLY A 20 14.85 -2.26 -5.71
CA GLY A 20 14.04 -1.47 -4.79
C GLY A 20 13.66 -2.23 -3.53
N ASN A 21 12.58 -1.84 -2.89
CA ASN A 21 12.14 -2.37 -1.62
C ASN A 21 10.78 -3.06 -1.80
N PRO A 22 10.72 -4.40 -1.81
CA PRO A 22 9.49 -5.12 -2.08
C PRO A 22 8.53 -5.12 -0.89
N ALA A 23 7.24 -5.01 -1.20
CA ALA A 23 6.16 -5.16 -0.23
C ALA A 23 5.05 -6.02 -0.83
N GLY A 24 4.39 -6.80 0.02
CA GLY A 24 3.14 -7.45 -0.34
C GLY A 24 1.99 -6.46 -0.21
N VAL A 25 0.98 -6.57 -1.06
CA VAL A 25 -0.21 -5.72 -0.99
C VAL A 25 -1.46 -6.53 -1.23
N VAL A 26 -2.40 -6.44 -0.29
CA VAL A 26 -3.75 -6.97 -0.42
C VAL A 26 -4.69 -5.77 -0.50
N THR A 27 -5.23 -5.49 -1.69
CA THR A 27 -6.08 -4.30 -1.91
C THR A 27 -7.52 -4.49 -1.43
N GLU A 28 -7.94 -5.71 -1.15
CA GLU A 28 -9.28 -6.02 -0.67
C GLU A 28 -9.20 -6.93 0.55
N ALA A 29 -8.92 -6.32 1.70
CA ALA A 29 -8.65 -7.05 2.95
C ALA A 29 -9.82 -7.04 3.94
N ALA A 30 -10.98 -6.48 3.57
CA ALA A 30 -12.11 -6.28 4.50
C ALA A 30 -12.59 -7.58 5.18
N SER A 31 -12.45 -8.71 4.50
CA SER A 31 -12.93 -10.00 5.01
C SER A 31 -11.89 -10.78 5.81
N LEU A 32 -10.68 -10.22 5.99
CA LEU A 32 -9.59 -10.89 6.68
C LEU A 32 -9.60 -10.56 8.18
N SER A 33 -9.35 -11.56 9.01
CA SER A 33 -9.10 -11.36 10.44
C SER A 33 -7.65 -10.93 10.68
N ASP A 34 -7.37 -10.48 11.89
CA ASP A 34 -6.00 -10.13 12.30
C ASP A 34 -5.04 -11.31 12.12
N ASP A 35 -5.46 -12.49 12.54
CA ASP A 35 -4.65 -13.71 12.42
C ASP A 35 -4.41 -14.08 10.96
N GLN A 36 -5.40 -13.89 10.10
CA GLN A 36 -5.26 -14.16 8.68
C GLN A 36 -4.30 -13.17 8.02
N MET A 37 -4.37 -11.89 8.38
CA MET A 37 -3.43 -10.89 7.86
C MET A 37 -1.99 -11.22 8.27
N LEU A 38 -1.78 -11.58 9.53
CA LEU A 38 -0.46 -11.98 10.02
C LEU A 38 0.05 -13.23 9.30
N ALA A 39 -0.80 -14.23 9.11
CA ALA A 39 -0.44 -15.46 8.41
C ALA A 39 -0.06 -15.20 6.95
N ILE A 40 -0.79 -14.31 6.27
CA ILE A 40 -0.47 -13.91 4.90
C ILE A 40 0.87 -13.18 4.85
N ALA A 41 1.10 -12.24 5.75
CA ALA A 41 2.36 -11.51 5.82
C ALA A 41 3.54 -12.46 6.08
N ASN A 42 3.36 -13.44 6.96
CA ASN A 42 4.37 -14.45 7.23
C ASN A 42 4.67 -15.31 5.99
N GLU A 43 3.62 -15.74 5.29
CA GLU A 43 3.74 -16.54 4.08
C GLU A 43 4.45 -15.78 2.95
N MET A 44 4.16 -14.48 2.80
CA MET A 44 4.83 -13.63 1.81
C MET A 44 6.32 -13.48 2.11
N ASN A 45 6.68 -13.50 3.37
CA ASN A 45 8.07 -13.44 3.83
C ASN A 45 8.83 -12.21 3.31
N LEU A 46 8.15 -11.10 3.24
CA LEU A 46 8.70 -9.79 2.91
C LEU A 46 8.82 -8.95 4.18
N SER A 47 9.58 -7.85 4.13
CA SER A 47 9.72 -7.00 5.31
C SER A 47 8.36 -6.53 5.82
N GLU A 48 7.47 -6.09 4.92
CA GLU A 48 6.10 -5.73 5.26
C GLU A 48 5.12 -6.13 4.17
N THR A 49 3.88 -6.38 4.61
CA THR A 49 2.72 -6.54 3.73
C THR A 49 1.66 -5.53 4.16
N ALA A 50 1.12 -4.78 3.22
CA ALA A 50 0.07 -3.79 3.44
C ALA A 50 -1.30 -4.38 3.11
N PHE A 51 -2.26 -4.10 3.96
CA PHE A 51 -3.65 -4.53 3.80
C PHE A 51 -4.53 -3.31 3.72
N VAL A 52 -5.28 -3.18 2.62
CA VAL A 52 -6.19 -2.05 2.40
C VAL A 52 -7.60 -2.45 2.83
N LEU A 53 -8.20 -1.62 3.66
CA LEU A 53 -9.54 -1.84 4.21
C LEU A 53 -10.39 -0.61 4.00
N PRO A 54 -11.73 -0.75 4.07
CA PRO A 54 -12.60 0.42 4.10
C PRO A 54 -12.37 1.25 5.36
N SER A 55 -12.69 2.53 5.29
CA SER A 55 -12.64 3.44 6.42
C SER A 55 -13.90 4.31 6.45
N ASP A 56 -14.39 4.62 7.64
CA ASP A 56 -15.46 5.60 7.85
C ASP A 56 -14.91 6.97 8.29
N LYS A 57 -13.59 7.08 8.45
CA LYS A 57 -12.90 8.32 8.87
C LYS A 57 -12.05 8.93 7.76
N ALA A 58 -11.70 8.16 6.75
CA ALA A 58 -10.78 8.55 5.68
C ALA A 58 -11.22 7.90 4.37
N ASP A 59 -10.45 8.12 3.31
CA ASP A 59 -10.78 7.51 2.02
C ASP A 59 -10.62 6.00 2.07
N PHE A 60 -9.61 5.51 2.78
CA PHE A 60 -9.41 4.10 3.06
C PHE A 60 -8.48 3.95 4.27
N ARG A 61 -8.37 2.72 4.76
CA ARG A 61 -7.48 2.35 5.86
C ARG A 61 -6.39 1.43 5.35
N ILE A 62 -5.18 1.58 5.91
CA ILE A 62 -4.09 0.63 5.67
C ILE A 62 -3.59 0.09 7.00
N ARG A 63 -3.36 -1.22 7.03
CA ARG A 63 -2.67 -1.90 8.12
C ARG A 63 -1.42 -2.55 7.55
N TRP A 64 -0.31 -2.47 8.27
CA TRP A 64 0.98 -3.00 7.85
C TRP A 64 1.42 -4.10 8.80
N PHE A 65 1.83 -5.23 8.25
CA PHE A 65 2.29 -6.36 9.02
C PHE A 65 3.69 -6.77 8.55
N THR A 66 4.59 -7.01 9.52
CA THR A 66 5.83 -7.75 9.27
C THR A 66 5.51 -9.24 9.26
N THR A 67 6.52 -10.08 9.17
CA THR A 67 6.32 -11.53 9.29
C THR A 67 5.88 -11.96 10.68
N GLU A 68 5.97 -11.10 11.69
CA GLU A 68 5.73 -11.43 13.09
C GLU A 68 4.62 -10.63 13.76
N ARG A 69 4.35 -9.40 13.30
CA ARG A 69 3.39 -8.53 13.99
C ARG A 69 2.92 -7.37 13.12
N GLU A 70 1.82 -6.75 13.55
CA GLU A 70 1.39 -5.47 13.00
C GLU A 70 2.32 -4.36 13.45
N VAL A 71 2.62 -3.42 12.55
CA VAL A 71 3.41 -2.23 12.84
C VAL A 71 2.59 -0.97 12.60
N LEU A 72 3.00 0.14 13.22
CA LEU A 72 2.24 1.39 13.19
C LEU A 72 2.22 2.06 11.84
N PHE A 73 3.30 1.94 11.08
CA PHE A 73 3.47 2.58 9.79
C PHE A 73 4.65 1.98 9.02
N CYS A 74 4.55 1.98 7.70
CA CYS A 74 5.65 1.61 6.82
C CYS A 74 5.58 2.42 5.53
N GLY A 75 6.59 3.23 5.25
CA GLY A 75 6.62 4.14 4.10
C GLY A 75 6.61 3.42 2.77
N HIS A 76 7.51 2.45 2.56
CA HIS A 76 7.59 1.76 1.27
C HIS A 76 6.36 0.90 0.99
N ALA A 77 5.80 0.27 2.01
CA ALA A 77 4.59 -0.53 1.82
C ALA A 77 3.35 0.36 1.55
N THR A 78 3.33 1.59 2.07
CA THR A 78 2.28 2.56 1.75
C THR A 78 2.36 2.99 0.29
N VAL A 79 3.56 3.30 -0.20
CA VAL A 79 3.78 3.65 -1.61
C VAL A 79 3.37 2.47 -2.49
N ALA A 80 3.75 1.26 -2.12
CA ALA A 80 3.37 0.04 -2.85
C ALA A 80 1.85 -0.16 -2.88
N ALA A 81 1.17 0.03 -1.73
CA ALA A 81 -0.28 -0.12 -1.64
C ALA A 81 -1.02 0.89 -2.52
N VAL A 82 -0.60 2.14 -2.49
CA VAL A 82 -1.21 3.21 -3.31
C VAL A 82 -0.96 2.96 -4.79
N HIS A 83 0.23 2.47 -5.16
CA HIS A 83 0.51 2.05 -6.53
C HIS A 83 -0.46 0.95 -6.99
N ALA A 84 -0.67 -0.07 -6.17
CA ALA A 84 -1.60 -1.14 -6.48
C ALA A 84 -3.03 -0.62 -6.68
N LEU A 85 -3.49 0.28 -5.82
CA LEU A 85 -4.81 0.88 -5.93
C LEU A 85 -4.97 1.68 -7.23
N ALA A 86 -3.96 2.45 -7.60
CA ALA A 86 -3.97 3.23 -8.84
C ALA A 86 -3.95 2.31 -10.07
N GLU A 87 -3.16 1.26 -10.02
CA GLU A 87 -3.08 0.27 -11.10
C GLU A 87 -4.41 -0.45 -11.29
N GLU A 88 -5.14 -0.70 -10.23
CA GLU A 88 -6.47 -1.32 -10.25
C GLU A 88 -7.60 -0.30 -10.50
N ALA A 89 -7.24 0.95 -10.73
CA ALA A 89 -8.19 2.05 -10.98
C ALA A 89 -9.22 2.24 -9.86
N LYS A 90 -8.82 1.98 -8.62
CA LYS A 90 -9.69 2.15 -7.45
C LYS A 90 -9.74 3.60 -6.99
N PHE A 91 -10.78 3.93 -6.23
CA PHE A 91 -10.97 5.27 -5.65
C PHE A 91 -10.95 6.39 -6.68
N GLY A 92 -11.49 6.12 -7.87
CA GLY A 92 -11.59 7.11 -8.94
C GLY A 92 -10.34 7.28 -9.79
N MET A 93 -9.31 6.46 -9.59
CA MET A 93 -8.04 6.55 -10.34
C MET A 93 -8.09 5.79 -11.67
N ASP A 94 -9.19 5.91 -12.40
CA ASP A 94 -9.39 5.27 -13.70
C ASP A 94 -8.76 6.04 -14.86
N LYS A 95 -8.44 7.32 -14.64
CA LYS A 95 -7.85 8.22 -15.66
C LYS A 95 -6.51 8.76 -15.20
N ASP A 96 -5.70 9.22 -16.16
CA ASP A 96 -4.50 9.99 -15.87
C ASP A 96 -4.89 11.24 -15.08
N GLY A 97 -4.07 11.63 -14.14
CA GLY A 97 -4.31 12.81 -13.32
C GLY A 97 -3.58 12.78 -11.99
N GLU A 98 -3.88 13.80 -11.19
CA GLU A 98 -3.37 13.92 -9.83
C GLU A 98 -4.52 13.68 -8.85
N TYR A 99 -4.23 12.91 -7.81
CA TYR A 99 -5.22 12.52 -6.81
C TYR A 99 -4.67 12.76 -5.42
N SER A 100 -5.55 13.09 -4.49
CA SER A 100 -5.18 13.28 -3.08
C SER A 100 -6.13 12.45 -2.23
N PHE A 101 -5.56 11.69 -1.31
CA PHE A 101 -6.33 10.84 -0.40
C PHE A 101 -5.87 11.03 1.04
N THR A 102 -6.73 10.65 1.97
CA THR A 102 -6.38 10.51 3.37
C THR A 102 -6.47 9.04 3.74
N ILE A 103 -5.45 8.53 4.39
CA ILE A 103 -5.36 7.14 4.84
C ILE A 103 -5.57 7.10 6.35
N GLU A 104 -6.47 6.24 6.80
CA GLU A 104 -6.58 5.91 8.23
C GLU A 104 -5.49 4.91 8.59
N ALA A 105 -4.70 5.22 9.61
CA ALA A 105 -3.64 4.36 10.13
C ALA A 105 -3.65 4.39 11.66
N LEU A 106 -2.94 3.45 12.29
CA LEU A 106 -2.82 3.45 13.75
C LEU A 106 -2.16 4.71 14.28
N VAL A 107 -1.26 5.32 13.49
CA VAL A 107 -0.60 6.59 13.85
C VAL A 107 -1.49 7.82 13.65
N GLY A 108 -2.66 7.67 13.01
CA GLY A 108 -3.57 8.78 12.73
C GLY A 108 -3.91 8.86 11.25
N LEU A 109 -4.37 10.03 10.82
CA LEU A 109 -4.73 10.28 9.42
C LEU A 109 -3.52 10.74 8.64
N LEU A 110 -3.23 10.07 7.53
CA LEU A 110 -2.07 10.35 6.69
C LEU A 110 -2.53 10.82 5.32
N PRO A 111 -2.12 12.03 4.89
CA PRO A 111 -2.40 12.46 3.51
C PRO A 111 -1.42 11.77 2.54
N VAL A 112 -1.91 11.46 1.35
CA VAL A 112 -1.09 10.94 0.27
C VAL A 112 -1.50 11.60 -1.05
N LYS A 113 -0.51 11.92 -1.87
CA LYS A 113 -0.71 12.45 -3.23
C LYS A 113 -0.25 11.42 -4.24
N VAL A 114 -1.05 11.24 -5.29
CA VAL A 114 -0.79 10.24 -6.32
C VAL A 114 -0.82 10.92 -7.68
N LYS A 115 0.16 10.60 -8.52
CA LYS A 115 0.17 11.01 -9.93
C LYS A 115 0.15 9.77 -10.79
N LYS A 116 -0.77 9.74 -11.75
CA LYS A 116 -0.91 8.63 -12.69
C LYS A 116 -0.91 9.20 -14.11
N PHE A 117 0.12 8.90 -14.87
CA PHE A 117 0.26 9.35 -16.26
C PHE A 117 0.90 8.28 -17.12
N ASN A 118 0.23 7.86 -18.19
CA ASN A 118 0.73 6.85 -19.13
C ASN A 118 1.23 5.58 -18.41
N GLU A 119 0.42 5.05 -17.50
CA GLU A 119 0.72 3.87 -16.71
C GLU A 119 1.88 4.05 -15.70
N LYS A 120 2.45 5.23 -15.62
CA LYS A 120 3.43 5.57 -14.58
C LYS A 120 2.70 6.12 -13.37
N ILE A 121 2.98 5.54 -12.22
CA ILE A 121 2.33 5.90 -10.96
C ILE A 121 3.41 6.33 -9.97
N SER A 122 3.22 7.48 -9.35
CA SER A 122 4.05 7.93 -8.24
C SER A 122 3.17 8.33 -7.07
N ALA A 123 3.63 8.05 -5.86
CA ALA A 123 2.93 8.41 -4.64
C ALA A 123 3.87 9.19 -3.72
N LYS A 124 3.33 10.18 -3.03
CA LYS A 124 4.10 11.02 -2.12
C LYS A 124 3.32 11.19 -0.82
N ILE A 125 4.01 10.94 0.28
CA ILE A 125 3.51 11.20 1.63
C ILE A 125 4.27 12.42 2.15
N PRO A 126 3.59 13.51 2.57
CA PRO A 126 4.25 14.72 3.05
C PRO A 126 5.19 14.45 4.23
N LYS A 127 6.36 15.08 4.23
CA LYS A 127 7.41 14.87 5.25
C LYS A 127 6.97 15.18 6.67
N GLU A 128 6.13 16.17 6.84
CA GLU A 128 5.63 16.57 8.17
C GLU A 128 4.82 15.47 8.87
N ASN A 129 4.38 14.47 8.12
CA ASN A 129 3.63 13.33 8.66
C ASN A 129 4.52 12.12 8.92
N LEU A 130 5.81 12.21 8.61
CA LEU A 130 6.75 11.10 8.69
C LEU A 130 7.99 11.51 9.48
N LYS A 131 8.52 10.57 10.27
CA LYS A 131 9.83 10.73 10.93
C LYS A 131 10.98 10.47 9.96
N GLU A 132 10.71 9.82 8.84
CA GLU A 132 11.68 9.45 7.82
C GLU A 132 11.31 10.12 6.49
N GLY A 133 12.29 10.21 5.59
CA GLY A 133 12.08 10.84 4.30
C GLY A 133 10.94 10.25 3.50
N SER A 134 10.25 11.09 2.76
CA SER A 134 9.13 10.66 1.93
C SER A 134 9.58 9.75 0.81
N GLY A 135 8.97 8.59 0.74
CA GLY A 135 9.11 7.73 -0.42
C GLY A 135 8.33 8.24 -1.61
N VAL A 136 8.77 7.94 -2.79
CA VAL A 136 8.21 8.56 -4.00
C VAL A 136 7.70 7.58 -5.02
N LEU A 137 8.21 6.35 -5.10
CA LEU A 137 7.91 5.51 -6.25
C LEU A 137 7.63 4.05 -5.89
N ALA A 138 6.53 3.54 -6.42
CA ALA A 138 6.31 2.11 -6.60
C ALA A 138 6.02 1.91 -8.08
N ARG A 139 6.77 1.06 -8.75
CA ARG A 139 6.64 0.93 -10.21
C ARG A 139 6.48 -0.47 -10.71
N PHE A 140 6.98 -1.47 -10.04
CA PHE A 140 6.98 -2.83 -10.56
C PHE A 140 6.24 -3.78 -9.65
N ARG A 141 5.56 -4.67 -10.31
CA ARG A 141 4.75 -5.71 -9.70
C ARG A 141 5.18 -7.07 -10.26
N TYR A 142 5.21 -8.06 -9.42
CA TYR A 142 5.45 -9.44 -9.81
C TYR A 142 4.22 -10.28 -9.57
#